data_8d85150126e81ac33f1b9939f6e1ceb8
#
_entry.id   8d85150126e81ac33f1b9939f6e1ceb8
#
_cell.length_a   1.000
_cell.length_b   1.000
_cell.length_c   1.000
_cell.angle_alpha   90.00
_cell.angle_beta   90.00
_cell.angle_gamma   90.00
#
_symmetry.space_group_name_H-M   'P 1'
#
loop_
_entity.id
_entity.type
_entity.pdbx_description
1 polymer ?
#
loop_
_entity_poly.entity_id
_entity_poly.type
_entity_poly.pdbx_seq_one_letter_code
_entity_poly.pdbx_strand_id
1 'polypeptide(L)'
;MGVTVNKMRLIGGKGLFMLQAEVGSAQITPAHSYPTRGQVVHDFTLRSTDGKRISLQDYRGHFSLVLIFAGDPSQITEKKCLSELVQRYSEIREADAEVLLVLACSRERAEATRHQAKQPFPVLADEDLQVHKAFGALDPRAVPAAALYVTDRFLEVFAEWRTGEGDSLPNASAVISWLDYINSQCPECTQAEWPRDD
;
A
#
# COMPACT_ATOMS: atom_id res chain seq x y z
N MET A 1 15.81 29.45 0.93
CA MET A 1 16.95 30.37 1.01
C MET A 1 16.83 31.14 2.29
N GLY A 2 17.82 31.05 3.19
CA GLY A 2 17.85 31.77 4.45
C GLY A 2 18.96 31.21 5.33
N VAL A 3 20.22 31.49 4.95
CA VAL A 3 21.38 31.17 5.79
C VAL A 3 21.49 32.26 6.84
N THR A 4 21.24 31.94 8.10
CA THR A 4 21.49 32.85 9.22
C THR A 4 22.92 32.66 9.68
N VAL A 5 23.79 33.64 9.36
CA VAL A 5 25.15 33.70 9.84
C VAL A 5 25.14 34.25 11.27
N ASN A 6 25.51 33.41 12.21
CA ASN A 6 25.66 33.85 13.60
C ASN A 6 27.04 34.47 13.82
N LYS A 7 27.04 35.73 14.25
CA LYS A 7 28.19 36.59 14.43
C LYS A 7 28.98 36.17 15.67
N MET A 8 30.21 35.74 15.46
CA MET A 8 31.17 35.32 16.48
C MET A 8 31.70 36.56 17.22
N ARG A 9 31.51 36.63 18.52
CA ARG A 9 32.12 37.64 19.39
C ARG A 9 33.24 36.99 20.20
N LEU A 10 34.46 37.34 19.86
CA LEU A 10 35.67 36.94 20.61
C LEU A 10 35.75 37.74 21.91
N ILE A 11 35.82 37.06 23.05
CA ILE A 11 36.28 37.61 24.32
C ILE A 11 37.48 36.74 24.74
N GLY A 12 38.62 37.36 24.94
CA GLY A 12 39.89 36.71 25.22
C GLY A 12 39.94 36.04 26.59
N GLY A 13 40.64 34.91 26.64
CA GLY A 13 40.94 34.13 27.84
C GLY A 13 41.47 32.76 27.48
N LYS A 14 42.71 32.45 27.87
CA LYS A 14 43.41 31.18 27.59
C LYS A 14 42.63 29.96 28.16
N GLY A 15 42.23 29.11 27.28
CA GLY A 15 41.64 27.80 27.63
C GLY A 15 41.18 27.09 26.35
N LEU A 16 41.97 26.08 25.93
CA LEU A 16 41.62 25.25 24.78
C LEU A 16 40.45 24.32 25.19
N PHE A 17 39.23 24.76 24.97
CA PHE A 17 38.06 23.86 25.03
C PHE A 17 37.78 23.34 23.62
N MET A 18 38.07 22.06 23.39
CA MET A 18 37.51 21.34 22.25
C MET A 18 36.01 21.24 22.45
N LEU A 19 35.23 22.09 21.76
CA LEU A 19 33.82 21.88 21.55
C LEU A 19 33.68 20.80 20.46
N GLN A 20 33.41 19.57 20.89
CA GLN A 20 32.84 18.58 20.00
C GLN A 20 31.43 19.07 19.64
N ALA A 21 31.28 19.58 18.44
CA ALA A 21 29.95 19.75 17.85
C ALA A 21 29.41 18.35 17.55
N GLU A 22 28.54 17.86 18.41
CA GLU A 22 27.68 16.74 18.05
C GLU A 22 26.78 17.22 16.90
N VAL A 23 27.16 16.86 15.67
CA VAL A 23 26.29 16.94 14.52
C VAL A 23 25.29 15.80 14.72
N GLY A 24 24.23 16.10 15.46
CA GLY A 24 23.04 15.27 15.46
C GLY A 24 22.51 15.24 14.04
N SER A 25 22.86 14.22 13.29
CA SER A 25 22.16 13.87 12.05
C SER A 25 20.74 13.50 12.43
N ALA A 26 19.86 14.50 12.45
CA ALA A 26 18.43 14.24 12.41
C ALA A 26 18.18 13.48 11.11
N GLN A 27 18.09 12.17 11.20
CA GLN A 27 17.53 11.37 10.14
C GLN A 27 16.07 11.81 10.02
N ILE A 28 15.80 12.71 9.07
CA ILE A 28 14.45 12.96 8.60
C ILE A 28 14.10 11.70 7.84
N THR A 29 13.56 10.70 8.56
CA THR A 29 12.81 9.63 7.94
C THR A 29 11.58 10.33 7.36
N PRO A 30 11.36 10.34 6.05
CA PRO A 30 10.10 10.84 5.52
C PRO A 30 9.02 9.94 6.14
N ALA A 31 8.14 10.52 6.92
CA ALA A 31 6.99 9.82 7.42
C ALA A 31 6.12 9.50 6.20
N HIS A 32 6.35 8.33 5.58
CA HIS A 32 5.45 7.80 4.59
C HIS A 32 4.11 7.57 5.30
N SER A 33 3.10 8.29 4.90
CA SER A 33 1.76 8.18 5.48
C SER A 33 1.00 6.93 5.00
N TYR A 34 1.65 6.04 4.27
CA TYR A 34 1.09 4.81 3.70
C TYR A 34 1.95 3.60 4.10
N PRO A 35 1.36 2.38 4.14
CA PRO A 35 2.07 1.18 4.54
C PRO A 35 3.18 0.82 3.55
N THR A 36 4.33 0.39 4.09
CA THR A 36 5.47 -0.12 3.33
C THR A 36 5.80 -1.53 3.76
N ARG A 37 6.69 -2.20 3.05
CA ARG A 37 7.13 -3.56 3.34
C ARG A 37 7.52 -3.75 4.82
N GLY A 38 7.03 -4.82 5.44
CA GLY A 38 7.21 -5.14 6.84
C GLY A 38 6.26 -4.41 7.79
N GLN A 39 5.33 -3.61 7.27
CA GLN A 39 4.31 -2.94 8.07
C GLN A 39 2.95 -3.60 7.88
N VAL A 40 2.15 -3.63 8.94
CA VAL A 40 0.77 -4.08 8.87
C VAL A 40 -0.09 -2.95 8.30
N VAL A 41 -0.93 -3.26 7.33
CA VAL A 41 -1.85 -2.28 6.75
C VAL A 41 -2.97 -1.94 7.74
N HIS A 42 -3.35 -0.67 7.77
CA HIS A 42 -4.52 -0.23 8.52
C HIS A 42 -5.80 -0.79 7.92
N ASP A 43 -6.73 -1.20 8.78
CA ASP A 43 -8.03 -1.66 8.32
C ASP A 43 -8.80 -0.53 7.63
N PHE A 44 -9.59 -0.92 6.66
CA PHE A 44 -10.61 -0.08 6.08
C PHE A 44 -11.88 -0.90 5.81
N THR A 45 -13.00 -0.21 5.71
CA THR A 45 -14.27 -0.82 5.32
C THR A 45 -14.87 -0.06 4.16
N LEU A 46 -15.05 -0.73 3.02
CA LEU A 46 -15.69 -0.18 1.84
C LEU A 46 -16.92 -0.99 1.45
N ARG A 47 -17.79 -0.39 0.64
CA ARG A 47 -18.90 -1.12 0.03
C ARG A 47 -18.44 -1.75 -1.28
N SER A 48 -18.72 -3.04 -1.42
CA SER A 48 -18.51 -3.73 -2.68
C SER A 48 -19.69 -3.47 -3.64
N THR A 49 -19.46 -3.77 -4.92
CA THR A 49 -20.46 -3.60 -5.97
C THR A 49 -21.72 -4.48 -5.78
N ASP A 50 -21.62 -5.59 -5.04
CA ASP A 50 -22.78 -6.42 -4.66
C ASP A 50 -23.52 -5.92 -3.41
N GLY A 51 -23.13 -4.75 -2.88
CA GLY A 51 -23.77 -4.09 -1.75
C GLY A 51 -23.27 -4.51 -0.37
N LYS A 52 -22.42 -5.51 -0.27
CA LYS A 52 -21.82 -5.96 0.99
C LYS A 52 -20.80 -4.94 1.50
N ARG A 53 -20.66 -4.84 2.80
CA ARG A 53 -19.53 -4.17 3.43
C ARG A 53 -18.39 -5.17 3.53
N ILE A 54 -17.22 -4.77 3.08
CA ILE A 54 -15.99 -5.57 3.13
C ILE A 54 -14.97 -4.80 3.95
N SER A 55 -14.43 -5.44 4.98
CA SER A 55 -13.32 -5.00 5.81
C SER A 55 -12.12 -5.90 5.56
N LEU A 56 -10.89 -5.39 5.68
CA LEU A 56 -9.70 -6.23 5.62
C LEU A 56 -9.67 -7.25 6.75
N GLN A 57 -10.30 -6.93 7.89
CA GLN A 57 -10.42 -7.86 9.02
C GLN A 57 -11.21 -9.14 8.67
N ASP A 58 -12.10 -9.07 7.67
CA ASP A 58 -12.87 -10.25 7.22
C ASP A 58 -11.97 -11.34 6.61
N TYR A 59 -10.78 -10.97 6.15
CA TYR A 59 -9.81 -11.86 5.52
C TYR A 59 -8.68 -12.27 6.46
N ARG A 60 -8.49 -11.52 7.54
CA ARG A 60 -7.38 -11.70 8.46
C ARG A 60 -7.39 -13.07 9.11
N GLY A 61 -6.22 -13.71 9.14
CA GLY A 61 -6.04 -15.07 9.66
C GLY A 61 -6.45 -16.17 8.67
N HIS A 62 -7.07 -15.81 7.54
CA HIS A 62 -7.61 -16.77 6.57
C HIS A 62 -6.92 -16.69 5.21
N PHE A 63 -6.72 -15.47 4.68
CA PHE A 63 -6.22 -15.26 3.33
C PHE A 63 -5.11 -14.21 3.31
N SER A 64 -4.08 -14.46 2.51
CA SER A 64 -3.21 -13.41 2.00
C SER A 64 -3.98 -12.49 1.06
N LEU A 65 -3.62 -11.20 0.97
CA LEU A 65 -4.37 -10.28 0.11
C LEU A 65 -3.51 -9.69 -0.99
N VAL A 66 -4.10 -9.59 -2.17
CA VAL A 66 -3.63 -8.76 -3.29
C VAL A 66 -4.55 -7.56 -3.39
N LEU A 67 -4.13 -6.43 -2.80
CA LEU A 67 -4.89 -5.19 -2.82
C LEU A 67 -4.49 -4.38 -4.05
N ILE A 68 -5.44 -4.06 -4.92
CA ILE A 68 -5.20 -3.28 -6.14
C ILE A 68 -6.00 -1.99 -6.05
N PHE A 69 -5.31 -0.88 -6.12
CA PHE A 69 -5.90 0.44 -6.23
C PHE A 69 -5.80 0.91 -7.67
N ALA A 70 -6.89 1.41 -8.22
CA ALA A 70 -6.90 1.94 -9.57
C ALA A 70 -7.80 3.18 -9.66
N GLY A 71 -7.47 4.05 -10.58
CA GLY A 71 -8.23 5.25 -10.88
C GLY A 71 -9.59 4.96 -11.51
N ASP A 72 -10.11 5.95 -12.23
CA ASP A 72 -11.36 5.79 -12.98
C ASP A 72 -11.24 4.64 -14.00
N PRO A 73 -12.20 3.71 -14.01
CA PRO A 73 -12.18 2.56 -14.93
C PRO A 73 -12.04 2.90 -16.41
N SER A 74 -12.52 4.09 -16.82
CA SER A 74 -12.37 4.55 -18.21
C SER A 74 -10.94 4.92 -18.57
N GLN A 75 -10.09 5.18 -17.57
CA GLN A 75 -8.71 5.64 -17.70
C GLN A 75 -7.68 4.64 -17.18
N ILE A 76 -8.11 3.40 -16.85
CA ILE A 76 -7.18 2.38 -16.31
C ILE A 76 -6.10 2.10 -17.36
N THR A 77 -4.90 2.55 -17.08
CA THR A 77 -3.68 2.25 -17.85
C THR A 77 -3.17 0.85 -17.54
N GLU A 78 -3.53 0.29 -16.40
CA GLU A 78 -3.09 -0.99 -15.85
C GLU A 78 -3.93 -2.18 -16.32
N LYS A 79 -4.67 -2.03 -17.42
CA LYS A 79 -5.55 -3.09 -18.00
C LYS A 79 -4.83 -4.43 -18.16
N LYS A 80 -3.54 -4.39 -18.48
CA LYS A 80 -2.74 -5.61 -18.66
C LYS A 80 -2.60 -6.37 -17.35
N CYS A 81 -2.16 -5.71 -16.26
CA CYS A 81 -2.02 -6.31 -14.94
C CYS A 81 -3.36 -6.92 -14.48
N LEU A 82 -4.44 -6.14 -14.53
CA LEU A 82 -5.78 -6.61 -14.13
C LEU A 82 -6.25 -7.79 -14.97
N SER A 83 -6.05 -7.75 -16.30
CA SER A 83 -6.41 -8.85 -17.19
C SER A 83 -5.66 -10.14 -16.87
N GLU A 84 -4.37 -10.06 -16.59
CA GLU A 84 -3.55 -11.21 -16.21
C GLU A 84 -4.00 -11.79 -14.85
N LEU A 85 -4.32 -10.95 -13.87
CA LEU A 85 -4.82 -11.39 -12.57
C LEU A 85 -6.21 -12.07 -12.68
N VAL A 86 -7.08 -11.57 -13.55
CA VAL A 86 -8.37 -12.23 -13.85
C VAL A 86 -8.14 -13.62 -14.46
N GLN A 87 -7.23 -13.73 -15.41
CA GLN A 87 -6.93 -15.00 -16.08
C GLN A 87 -6.32 -16.04 -15.14
N ARG A 88 -5.53 -15.59 -14.16
CA ARG A 88 -4.82 -16.46 -13.21
C ARG A 88 -5.44 -16.43 -11.81
N TYR A 89 -6.69 -15.99 -11.68
CA TYR A 89 -7.32 -15.88 -10.37
C TYR A 89 -7.45 -17.23 -9.64
N SER A 90 -7.64 -18.34 -10.36
CA SER A 90 -7.63 -19.67 -9.76
C SER A 90 -6.32 -20.00 -9.05
N GLU A 91 -5.18 -19.66 -9.67
CA GLU A 91 -3.86 -19.89 -9.06
C GLU A 91 -3.67 -19.04 -7.79
N ILE A 92 -4.18 -17.80 -7.79
CA ILE A 92 -4.15 -16.94 -6.61
C ILE A 92 -5.00 -17.56 -5.48
N ARG A 93 -6.17 -18.12 -5.82
CA ARG A 93 -7.04 -18.81 -4.85
C ARG A 93 -6.42 -20.10 -4.31
N GLU A 94 -5.70 -20.85 -5.16
CA GLU A 94 -4.95 -22.05 -4.75
C GLU A 94 -3.78 -21.71 -3.80
N ALA A 95 -3.29 -20.47 -3.86
CA ALA A 95 -2.27 -19.94 -2.93
C ALA A 95 -2.88 -19.37 -1.64
N ASP A 96 -4.12 -19.71 -1.27
CA ASP A 96 -4.85 -19.17 -0.11
C ASP A 96 -4.86 -17.63 -0.07
N ALA A 97 -5.01 -17.00 -1.22
CA ALA A 97 -5.07 -15.55 -1.34
C ALA A 97 -6.37 -15.05 -1.98
N GLU A 98 -6.72 -13.79 -1.70
CA GLU A 98 -7.85 -13.10 -2.31
C GLU A 98 -7.39 -11.80 -2.96
N VAL A 99 -8.07 -11.41 -4.05
CA VAL A 99 -7.83 -10.14 -4.74
C VAL A 99 -8.94 -9.16 -4.37
N LEU A 100 -8.58 -7.96 -3.94
CA LEU A 100 -9.52 -6.85 -3.73
C LEU A 100 -9.17 -5.70 -4.67
N LEU A 101 -10.06 -5.36 -5.59
CA LEU A 101 -9.91 -4.21 -6.47
C LEU A 101 -10.64 -3.01 -5.89
N VAL A 102 -9.92 -1.95 -5.55
CA VAL A 102 -10.45 -0.68 -5.04
C VAL A 102 -10.39 0.37 -6.16
N LEU A 103 -11.54 0.89 -6.54
CA LEU A 103 -11.68 1.87 -7.62
C LEU A 103 -11.99 3.26 -7.08
N ALA A 104 -11.28 4.26 -7.57
CA ALA A 104 -11.48 5.68 -7.26
C ALA A 104 -12.69 6.24 -8.05
N CYS A 105 -13.87 5.71 -7.80
CA CYS A 105 -15.09 6.13 -8.50
C CYS A 105 -16.34 5.84 -7.68
N SER A 106 -17.50 6.31 -8.17
CA SER A 106 -18.78 5.96 -7.53
C SER A 106 -19.08 4.47 -7.64
N ARG A 107 -19.92 3.99 -6.75
CA ARG A 107 -20.33 2.59 -6.69
C ARG A 107 -20.97 2.13 -8.01
N GLU A 108 -21.80 2.94 -8.63
CA GLU A 108 -22.48 2.62 -9.90
C GLU A 108 -21.46 2.40 -11.03
N ARG A 109 -20.40 3.22 -11.06
CA ARG A 109 -19.30 3.05 -12.04
C ARG A 109 -18.47 1.79 -11.75
N ALA A 110 -18.18 1.51 -10.50
CA ALA A 110 -17.49 0.30 -10.09
C ALA A 110 -18.30 -0.96 -10.49
N GLU A 111 -19.62 -0.94 -10.29
CA GLU A 111 -20.52 -2.03 -10.68
C GLU A 111 -20.53 -2.24 -12.20
N ALA A 112 -20.63 -1.17 -12.98
CA ALA A 112 -20.55 -1.23 -14.44
C ALA A 112 -19.21 -1.85 -14.89
N THR A 113 -18.10 -1.46 -14.26
CA THR A 113 -16.76 -1.99 -14.55
C THR A 113 -16.67 -3.48 -14.27
N ARG A 114 -17.16 -3.92 -13.10
CA ARG A 114 -17.19 -5.33 -12.72
C ARG A 114 -17.92 -6.18 -13.75
N HIS A 115 -19.08 -5.72 -14.18
CA HIS A 115 -19.90 -6.43 -15.18
C HIS A 115 -19.21 -6.50 -16.55
N GLN A 116 -18.64 -5.39 -17.02
CA GLN A 116 -17.97 -5.33 -18.33
C GLN A 116 -16.71 -6.20 -18.37
N ALA A 117 -15.90 -6.16 -17.31
CA ALA A 117 -14.64 -6.90 -17.23
C ALA A 117 -14.81 -8.32 -16.69
N LYS A 118 -16.02 -8.74 -16.30
CA LYS A 118 -16.32 -10.05 -15.69
C LYS A 118 -15.36 -10.38 -14.55
N GLN A 119 -15.10 -9.40 -13.68
CA GLN A 119 -14.15 -9.55 -12.57
C GLN A 119 -14.62 -10.66 -11.62
N PRO A 120 -13.78 -11.69 -11.35
CA PRO A 120 -14.15 -12.81 -10.49
C PRO A 120 -14.02 -12.51 -9.00
N PHE A 121 -13.33 -11.42 -8.65
CA PHE A 121 -13.01 -11.01 -7.30
C PHE A 121 -13.80 -9.76 -6.87
N PRO A 122 -13.87 -9.44 -5.57
CA PRO A 122 -14.54 -8.25 -5.06
C PRO A 122 -14.02 -6.95 -5.66
N VAL A 123 -14.96 -6.08 -6.06
CA VAL A 123 -14.67 -4.72 -6.54
C VAL A 123 -15.31 -3.74 -5.57
N LEU A 124 -14.53 -2.82 -5.04
CA LEU A 124 -14.88 -1.86 -4.00
C LEU A 124 -14.82 -0.43 -4.58
N ALA A 125 -15.71 0.44 -4.11
CA ALA A 125 -15.73 1.84 -4.48
C ALA A 125 -15.20 2.70 -3.33
N ASP A 126 -14.18 3.51 -3.61
CA ASP A 126 -13.60 4.52 -2.71
C ASP A 126 -13.92 5.91 -3.29
N GLU A 127 -15.16 6.35 -3.06
CA GLU A 127 -15.70 7.57 -3.67
C GLU A 127 -15.03 8.85 -3.16
N ASP A 128 -14.61 8.86 -1.91
CA ASP A 128 -13.99 10.00 -1.24
C ASP A 128 -12.46 9.94 -1.23
N LEU A 129 -11.88 8.94 -1.88
CA LEU A 129 -10.42 8.72 -2.03
C LEU A 129 -9.66 8.58 -0.69
N GLN A 130 -10.34 8.30 0.42
CA GLN A 130 -9.67 8.20 1.72
C GLN A 130 -8.77 6.96 1.78
N VAL A 131 -9.24 5.85 1.22
CA VAL A 131 -8.44 4.62 1.20
C VAL A 131 -7.30 4.73 0.18
N HIS A 132 -7.54 5.32 -1.00
CA HIS A 132 -6.46 5.62 -1.96
C HIS A 132 -5.38 6.48 -1.31
N LYS A 133 -5.76 7.52 -0.57
CA LYS A 133 -4.82 8.38 0.14
C LYS A 133 -4.03 7.61 1.20
N ALA A 134 -4.70 6.78 2.01
CA ALA A 134 -4.07 6.00 3.07
C ALA A 134 -3.07 4.97 2.53
N PHE A 135 -3.23 4.52 1.28
CA PHE A 135 -2.35 3.56 0.62
C PHE A 135 -1.38 4.19 -0.39
N GLY A 136 -1.26 5.53 -0.41
CA GLY A 136 -0.35 6.22 -1.35
C GLY A 136 -0.71 6.01 -2.83
N ALA A 137 -1.98 5.69 -3.10
CA ALA A 137 -2.51 5.49 -4.46
C ALA A 137 -3.02 6.80 -5.08
N LEU A 138 -2.34 7.91 -4.77
CA LEU A 138 -2.55 9.22 -5.36
C LEU A 138 -1.21 9.76 -5.87
N ASP A 139 -1.24 10.48 -6.97
CA ASP A 139 -0.07 11.22 -7.45
C ASP A 139 0.15 12.51 -6.60
N PRO A 140 1.27 13.25 -6.77
CA PRO A 140 1.51 14.50 -6.05
C PRO A 140 0.45 15.59 -6.25
N ARG A 141 -0.40 15.47 -7.27
CA ARG A 141 -1.52 16.37 -7.56
C ARG A 141 -2.83 15.88 -6.99
N ALA A 142 -2.81 14.83 -6.15
CA ALA A 142 -3.97 14.15 -5.58
C ALA A 142 -4.90 13.51 -6.64
N VAL A 143 -4.35 13.16 -7.80
CA VAL A 143 -5.08 12.39 -8.81
C VAL A 143 -4.88 10.89 -8.52
N PRO A 144 -5.94 10.06 -8.60
CA PRO A 144 -5.81 8.63 -8.42
C PRO A 144 -4.75 8.02 -9.32
N ALA A 145 -3.81 7.32 -8.70
CA ALA A 145 -2.77 6.54 -9.34
C ALA A 145 -2.95 5.06 -8.97
N ALA A 146 -2.37 4.17 -9.75
CA ALA A 146 -2.46 2.76 -9.40
C ALA A 146 -1.43 2.38 -8.33
N ALA A 147 -1.85 1.48 -7.43
CA ALA A 147 -0.97 0.82 -6.50
C ALA A 147 -1.37 -0.65 -6.35
N LEU A 148 -0.40 -1.50 -6.04
CA LEU A 148 -0.63 -2.90 -5.74
C LEU A 148 0.16 -3.29 -4.49
N TYR A 149 -0.49 -3.98 -3.58
CA TYR A 149 0.09 -4.51 -2.37
C TYR A 149 -0.13 -6.01 -2.30
N VAL A 150 0.87 -6.75 -1.88
CA VAL A 150 0.75 -8.16 -1.51
C VAL A 150 1.02 -8.26 -0.02
N THR A 151 0.03 -8.76 0.72
CA THR A 151 0.15 -8.97 2.16
C THR A 151 0.03 -10.45 2.49
N ASP A 152 0.54 -10.82 3.66
CA ASP A 152 0.22 -12.11 4.27
C ASP A 152 -1.20 -12.11 4.87
N ARG A 153 -1.57 -13.23 5.47
CA ARG A 153 -2.86 -13.39 6.19
C ARG A 153 -2.97 -12.53 7.46
N PHE A 154 -1.89 -11.96 7.96
CA PHE A 154 -1.89 -11.04 9.10
C PHE A 154 -1.91 -9.57 8.69
N LEU A 155 -2.01 -9.34 7.38
CA LEU A 155 -2.02 -8.01 6.75
C LEU A 155 -0.66 -7.30 6.78
N GLU A 156 0.45 -8.02 6.98
CA GLU A 156 1.79 -7.47 6.81
C GLU A 156 2.12 -7.35 5.32
N VAL A 157 2.67 -6.21 4.89
CA VAL A 157 3.06 -5.95 3.50
C VAL A 157 4.36 -6.68 3.19
N PHE A 158 4.34 -7.55 2.19
CA PHE A 158 5.50 -8.23 1.64
C PHE A 158 6.03 -7.58 0.37
N ALA A 159 5.14 -7.00 -0.43
CA ALA A 159 5.52 -6.27 -1.64
C ALA A 159 4.51 -5.15 -1.93
N GLU A 160 5.02 -4.04 -2.47
CA GLU A 160 4.20 -2.92 -2.92
C GLU A 160 4.79 -2.27 -4.18
N TRP A 161 3.89 -1.72 -5.02
CA TRP A 161 4.22 -0.94 -6.23
C TRP A 161 3.24 0.22 -6.34
N ARG A 162 3.74 1.41 -6.66
CA ARG A 162 2.95 2.64 -6.78
C ARG A 162 3.33 3.43 -8.02
N THR A 163 2.40 3.52 -8.97
CA THR A 163 2.66 4.21 -10.25
C THR A 163 2.77 5.73 -10.07
N GLY A 164 2.17 6.30 -9.03
CA GLY A 164 2.32 7.72 -8.68
C GLY A 164 3.74 8.12 -8.29
N GLU A 165 4.60 7.17 -7.95
CA GLU A 165 6.01 7.35 -7.61
C GLU A 165 6.96 6.90 -8.73
N GLY A 166 6.42 6.49 -9.88
CA GLY A 166 7.18 6.09 -11.06
C GLY A 166 7.37 4.59 -11.23
N ASP A 167 6.82 3.76 -10.35
CA ASP A 167 6.80 2.32 -10.53
C ASP A 167 5.85 1.91 -11.67
N SER A 168 6.04 0.70 -12.18
CA SER A 168 5.04 0.00 -12.99
C SER A 168 4.41 -1.11 -12.16
N LEU A 169 3.12 -1.38 -12.37
CA LEU A 169 2.49 -2.52 -11.71
C LEU A 169 3.12 -3.83 -12.20
N PRO A 170 3.27 -4.82 -11.30
CA PRO A 170 3.83 -6.12 -11.62
C PRO A 170 2.90 -6.90 -12.54
N ASN A 171 3.43 -7.90 -13.22
CA ASN A 171 2.62 -8.92 -13.89
C ASN A 171 2.08 -9.94 -12.87
N ALA A 172 1.10 -10.74 -13.27
CA ALA A 172 0.51 -11.74 -12.38
C ALA A 172 1.51 -12.80 -11.90
N SER A 173 2.54 -13.12 -12.69
CA SER A 173 3.58 -14.07 -12.26
C SER A 173 4.39 -13.56 -11.09
N ALA A 174 4.73 -12.27 -11.08
CA ALA A 174 5.44 -11.67 -9.95
C ALA A 174 4.57 -11.67 -8.67
N VAL A 175 3.26 -11.37 -8.81
CA VAL A 175 2.31 -11.44 -7.68
C VAL A 175 2.25 -12.86 -7.11
N ILE A 176 2.07 -13.87 -7.96
CA ILE A 176 2.01 -15.28 -7.53
C ILE A 176 3.33 -15.71 -6.87
N SER A 177 4.48 -15.30 -7.43
CA SER A 177 5.77 -15.61 -6.80
C SER A 177 5.90 -15.03 -5.38
N TRP A 178 5.31 -13.86 -5.11
CA TRP A 178 5.25 -13.32 -3.75
C TRP A 178 4.31 -14.13 -2.84
N LEU A 179 3.16 -14.59 -3.35
CA LEU A 179 2.26 -15.45 -2.59
C LEU A 179 2.90 -16.80 -2.26
N ASP A 180 3.60 -17.40 -3.22
CA ASP A 180 4.38 -18.64 -3.01
C ASP A 180 5.46 -18.43 -1.95
N TYR A 181 6.17 -17.29 -2.01
CA TYR A 181 7.16 -16.93 -1.01
C TYR A 181 6.53 -16.79 0.39
N ILE A 182 5.40 -16.08 0.52
CA ILE A 182 4.67 -15.94 1.78
C ILE A 182 4.27 -17.31 2.33
N ASN A 183 3.73 -18.19 1.49
CA ASN A 183 3.28 -19.52 1.89
C ASN A 183 4.47 -20.45 2.26
N SER A 184 5.67 -20.17 1.78
CA SER A 184 6.88 -20.90 2.17
C SER A 184 7.44 -20.47 3.53
N GLN A 185 6.98 -19.31 4.08
CA GLN A 185 7.41 -18.86 5.39
C GLN A 185 6.71 -19.68 6.48
N CYS A 186 7.45 -19.96 7.56
CA CYS A 186 6.84 -20.61 8.72
C CYS A 186 5.85 -19.67 9.40
N PRO A 187 4.56 -20.02 9.50
CA PRO A 187 3.55 -19.13 10.10
C PRO A 187 3.83 -18.79 11.56
N GLU A 188 4.61 -19.64 12.25
CA GLU A 188 4.97 -19.48 13.67
C GLU A 188 6.20 -18.57 13.87
N CYS A 189 6.97 -18.32 12.81
CA CYS A 189 8.20 -17.53 12.87
C CYS A 189 8.02 -16.05 12.58
N THR A 190 6.88 -15.67 11.99
CA THR A 190 6.53 -14.29 11.63
C THR A 190 5.29 -13.84 12.42
N GLN A 191 5.45 -13.68 13.74
CA GLN A 191 4.41 -12.97 14.49
C GLN A 191 4.65 -11.47 14.30
N ALA A 192 3.78 -10.80 13.53
CA ALA A 192 3.68 -9.36 13.59
C ALA A 192 3.40 -8.96 15.05
N GLU A 193 4.24 -8.12 15.63
CA GLU A 193 3.96 -7.57 16.95
C GLU A 193 2.69 -6.70 16.84
N TRP A 194 1.65 -7.13 17.53
CA TRP A 194 0.41 -6.39 17.62
C TRP A 194 0.61 -5.13 18.45
N PRO A 195 -0.03 -4.00 18.09
CA PRO A 195 -0.20 -2.91 19.02
C PRO A 195 -0.86 -3.47 20.29
N ARG A 196 -0.19 -3.38 21.42
CA ARG A 196 -0.80 -3.69 22.71
C ARG A 196 -1.74 -2.53 23.02
N ASP A 197 -3.01 -2.85 23.25
CA ASP A 197 -3.96 -1.91 23.84
C ASP A 197 -3.52 -1.71 25.30
N ASP A 198 -2.74 -0.66 25.58
CA ASP A 198 -2.41 -0.17 26.92
C ASP A 198 -3.45 0.87 27.35
#